data_d8dfac6575ba32f3c0fa7d8bb0defedb
#
_entry.id   d8dfac6575ba32f3c0fa7d8bb0defedb
#
_cell.length_a   1.000
_cell.length_b   1.000
_cell.length_c   1.000
_cell.angle_alpha   90.00
_cell.angle_beta   90.00
_cell.angle_gamma   90.00
#
_symmetry.space_group_name_H-M   'P 1'
#
loop_
_entity.id
_entity.type
_entity.pdbx_description
1 polymer ?
#
loop_
_entity_poly.entity_id
_entity_poly.type
_entity_poly.pdbx_seq_one_letter_code
_entity_poly.pdbx_strand_id
1 'polypeptide(L)'
;GLEVSPDLISRVTDAVLDEVKEWRSRALDAVYPIVIFDALRVKIRDKDSRIVKNKAVYLALGVTGDGQREVLGLWIAENEGAKFWLSCLTDLKNRGLRDIFVTCIDGLSGFAEAIHAAYPEAKVQLCIVHLVRSALRYVTTEDSKAVVADLKKIYQAATVVEAEDALDDFAQA
;
A
#
# COMPACT_ATOMS: atom_id res chain seq x y z
N GLY A 1 13.33 11.59 -33.62
CA GLY A 1 13.22 10.74 -32.44
C GLY A 1 14.56 10.06 -32.22
N LEU A 2 14.99 9.99 -30.95
CA LEU A 2 16.18 9.20 -30.57
C LEU A 2 15.84 7.72 -30.75
N GLU A 3 16.55 7.02 -31.65
CA GLU A 3 16.49 5.56 -31.69
C GLU A 3 17.25 4.99 -30.50
N VAL A 4 16.50 4.43 -29.56
CA VAL A 4 17.06 3.79 -28.37
C VAL A 4 17.23 2.30 -28.67
N SER A 5 18.49 1.83 -28.76
CA SER A 5 18.76 0.42 -28.99
C SER A 5 18.45 -0.43 -27.75
N PRO A 6 18.04 -1.70 -27.90
CA PRO A 6 17.86 -2.62 -26.77
C PRO A 6 19.11 -2.75 -25.88
N ASP A 7 20.29 -2.70 -26.48
CA ASP A 7 21.57 -2.78 -25.75
C ASP A 7 21.81 -1.54 -24.88
N LEU A 8 21.41 -0.35 -25.35
CA LEU A 8 21.51 0.86 -24.53
C LEU A 8 20.57 0.78 -23.31
N ILE A 9 19.34 0.29 -23.52
CA ILE A 9 18.39 0.10 -22.40
C ILE A 9 18.96 -0.88 -21.39
N SER A 10 19.49 -2.03 -21.84
CA SER A 10 20.10 -3.02 -20.94
C SER A 10 21.26 -2.43 -20.15
N ARG A 11 22.18 -1.74 -20.82
CA ARG A 11 23.35 -1.12 -20.16
C ARG A 11 22.94 -0.06 -19.12
N VAL A 12 21.97 0.79 -19.45
CA VAL A 12 21.46 1.79 -18.49
C VAL A 12 20.76 1.12 -17.31
N THR A 13 19.97 0.07 -17.58
CA THR A 13 19.30 -0.69 -16.51
C THR A 13 20.32 -1.37 -15.59
N ASP A 14 21.36 -2.00 -16.17
CA ASP A 14 22.41 -2.66 -15.39
C ASP A 14 23.20 -1.65 -14.53
N ALA A 15 23.46 -0.45 -15.05
CA ALA A 15 24.18 0.60 -14.33
C ALA A 15 23.44 1.09 -13.07
N VAL A 16 22.09 1.07 -13.07
CA VAL A 16 21.29 1.51 -11.90
C VAL A 16 20.96 0.37 -10.92
N LEU A 17 21.28 -0.89 -11.26
CA LEU A 17 20.95 -2.04 -10.38
C LEU A 17 21.65 -1.97 -9.03
N ASP A 18 22.87 -1.49 -8.99
CA ASP A 18 23.63 -1.39 -7.73
C ASP A 18 23.08 -0.26 -6.86
N GLU A 19 22.72 0.88 -7.45
CA GLU A 19 22.03 1.96 -6.76
C GLU A 19 20.68 1.51 -6.18
N VAL A 20 19.91 0.72 -6.95
CA VAL A 20 18.64 0.13 -6.48
C VAL A 20 18.86 -0.84 -5.33
N LYS A 21 19.92 -1.65 -5.37
CA LYS A 21 20.27 -2.56 -4.25
C LYS A 21 20.63 -1.78 -3.00
N GLU A 22 21.46 -0.74 -3.12
CA GLU A 22 21.84 0.13 -2.02
C GLU A 22 20.61 0.84 -1.45
N TRP A 23 19.77 1.41 -2.31
CA TRP A 23 18.52 2.03 -1.88
C TRP A 23 17.61 1.05 -1.12
N ARG A 24 17.47 -0.18 -1.58
CA ARG A 24 16.63 -1.21 -0.95
C ARG A 24 17.16 -1.65 0.42
N SER A 25 18.48 -1.63 0.61
CA SER A 25 19.13 -2.05 1.86
C SER A 25 19.44 -0.90 2.81
N ARG A 26 19.13 0.35 2.43
CA ARG A 26 19.45 1.51 3.25
C ARG A 26 18.80 1.44 4.62
N ALA A 27 19.47 2.00 5.63
CA ALA A 27 18.89 2.18 6.95
C ALA A 27 17.63 3.06 6.88
N LEU A 28 16.68 2.77 7.74
CA LEU A 28 15.45 3.54 7.91
C LEU A 28 15.49 4.26 9.27
N ASP A 29 14.70 5.30 9.41
CA ASP A 29 14.47 5.93 10.69
C ASP A 29 13.82 4.93 11.66
N ALA A 30 14.09 5.11 12.94
CA ALA A 30 13.57 4.21 13.97
C ALA A 30 12.05 4.30 14.13
N VAL A 31 11.45 5.44 13.78
CA VAL A 31 10.02 5.71 13.95
C VAL A 31 9.46 6.40 12.71
N TYR A 32 8.36 5.87 12.19
CA TYR A 32 7.51 6.55 11.22
C TYR A 32 6.10 6.70 11.81
N PRO A 33 5.62 7.93 12.05
CA PRO A 33 4.26 8.16 12.55
C PRO A 33 3.19 7.48 11.72
N ILE A 34 3.33 7.47 10.40
CA ILE A 34 2.37 6.82 9.49
C ILE A 34 3.14 6.00 8.46
N VAL A 35 2.70 4.76 8.25
CA VAL A 35 3.15 3.93 7.13
C VAL A 35 1.94 3.47 6.33
N ILE A 36 1.95 3.74 5.03
CA ILE A 36 0.89 3.35 4.10
C ILE A 36 1.41 2.19 3.25
N PHE A 37 0.68 1.09 3.25
CA PHE A 37 0.93 -0.03 2.37
C PHE A 37 -0.09 -0.04 1.24
N ASP A 38 0.39 -0.19 0.01
CA ASP A 38 -0.43 -0.23 -1.20
C ASP A 38 0.16 -1.23 -2.20
N ALA A 39 -0.61 -1.64 -3.19
CA ALA A 39 -0.20 -2.56 -4.22
C ALA A 39 -0.47 -2.01 -5.62
N LEU A 40 0.57 -2.04 -6.45
CA LEU A 40 0.50 -1.69 -7.86
C LEU A 40 0.47 -2.97 -8.70
N ARG A 41 -0.49 -3.11 -9.60
CA ARG A 41 -0.51 -4.21 -10.56
C ARG A 41 0.26 -3.82 -11.81
N VAL A 42 1.33 -4.57 -12.09
CA VAL A 42 2.20 -4.36 -13.27
C VAL A 42 2.22 -5.60 -14.15
N LYS A 43 2.34 -5.38 -15.45
CA LYS A 43 2.51 -6.45 -16.41
C LYS A 43 4.00 -6.75 -16.58
N ILE A 44 4.44 -7.92 -16.13
CA ILE A 44 5.83 -8.37 -16.24
C ILE A 44 5.88 -9.54 -17.19
N ARG A 45 6.80 -9.47 -18.17
CA ARG A 45 7.10 -10.60 -19.04
C ARG A 45 8.04 -11.55 -18.30
N ASP A 46 7.59 -12.77 -18.10
CA ASP A 46 8.40 -13.84 -17.52
C ASP A 46 9.60 -14.16 -18.48
N LYS A 47 10.79 -14.28 -17.91
CA LYS A 47 12.03 -14.45 -18.71
C LYS A 47 12.08 -15.79 -19.44
N ASP A 48 11.57 -16.84 -18.81
CA ASP A 48 11.68 -18.21 -19.30
C ASP A 48 10.53 -18.55 -20.26
N SER A 49 9.29 -18.32 -19.82
CA SER A 49 8.11 -18.63 -20.64
C SER A 49 7.75 -17.54 -21.64
N ARG A 50 8.32 -16.34 -21.54
CA ARG A 50 7.99 -15.13 -22.31
C ARG A 50 6.53 -14.69 -22.20
N ILE A 51 5.74 -15.31 -21.32
CA ILE A 51 4.34 -14.97 -21.07
C ILE A 51 4.28 -13.69 -20.22
N VAL A 52 3.37 -12.79 -20.57
CA VAL A 52 3.10 -11.59 -19.77
C VAL A 52 2.13 -11.97 -18.66
N LYS A 53 2.58 -11.83 -17.41
CA LYS A 53 1.76 -12.07 -16.21
C LYS A 53 1.54 -10.75 -15.47
N ASN A 54 0.37 -10.59 -14.88
CA ASN A 54 0.13 -9.52 -13.92
C ASN A 54 0.79 -9.92 -12.60
N LYS A 55 1.71 -9.08 -12.11
CA LYS A 55 2.32 -9.22 -10.77
C LYS A 55 1.94 -8.03 -9.91
N ALA A 56 1.76 -8.27 -8.63
CA ALA A 56 1.60 -7.21 -7.67
C ALA A 56 2.97 -6.74 -7.17
N VAL A 57 3.17 -5.43 -7.19
CA VAL A 57 4.32 -4.76 -6.56
C VAL A 57 3.78 -4.04 -5.35
N TYR A 58 4.21 -4.47 -4.18
CA TYR A 58 3.83 -3.89 -2.90
C TYR A 58 4.76 -2.76 -2.54
N LEU A 59 4.19 -1.68 -2.08
CA LEU A 59 4.85 -0.44 -1.71
C LEU A 59 4.60 -0.16 -0.23
N ALA A 60 5.64 0.17 0.51
CA ALA A 60 5.51 0.83 1.80
C ALA A 60 5.96 2.29 1.68
N LEU A 61 5.07 3.22 2.00
CA LEU A 61 5.32 4.65 2.02
C LEU A 61 5.28 5.13 3.48
N GLY A 62 6.41 5.62 3.99
CA GLY A 62 6.53 6.23 5.31
C GLY A 62 6.28 7.73 5.27
N VAL A 63 5.71 8.26 6.34
CA VAL A 63 5.65 9.68 6.64
C VAL A 63 6.52 9.93 7.85
N THR A 64 7.55 10.76 7.69
CA THR A 64 8.49 11.13 8.75
C THR A 64 7.86 12.08 9.78
N GLY A 65 8.54 12.32 10.90
CA GLY A 65 8.04 13.22 11.95
C GLY A 65 7.88 14.68 11.50
N ASP A 66 8.59 15.11 10.48
CA ASP A 66 8.49 16.44 9.84
C ASP A 66 7.51 16.47 8.65
N GLY A 67 6.80 15.37 8.39
CA GLY A 67 5.75 15.27 7.38
C GLY A 67 6.25 14.94 5.96
N GLN A 68 7.53 14.63 5.80
CA GLN A 68 8.06 14.19 4.50
C GLN A 68 7.59 12.77 4.17
N ARG A 69 7.46 12.49 2.87
CA ARG A 69 7.07 11.16 2.39
C ARG A 69 8.24 10.49 1.72
N GLU A 70 8.50 9.25 2.10
CA GLU A 70 9.52 8.45 1.45
C GLU A 70 9.07 7.00 1.22
N VAL A 71 9.57 6.40 0.15
CA VAL A 71 9.32 5.00 -0.14
C VAL A 71 10.25 4.15 0.72
N LEU A 72 9.70 3.38 1.64
CA LEU A 72 10.47 2.53 2.57
C LEU A 72 10.89 1.22 1.91
N GLY A 73 10.05 0.66 1.03
CA GLY A 73 10.35 -0.59 0.35
C GLY A 73 9.41 -0.91 -0.78
N LEU A 74 9.89 -1.81 -1.65
CA LEU A 74 9.15 -2.38 -2.77
C LEU A 74 9.39 -3.89 -2.79
N TRP A 75 8.31 -4.67 -2.83
CA TRP A 75 8.36 -6.13 -2.87
C TRP A 75 7.46 -6.66 -3.98
N ILE A 76 7.89 -7.73 -4.64
CA ILE A 76 7.11 -8.41 -5.67
C ILE A 76 6.77 -9.79 -5.14
N ALA A 77 5.48 -10.14 -5.15
CA ALA A 77 5.02 -11.46 -4.77
C ALA A 77 4.20 -12.11 -5.89
N GLU A 78 4.28 -13.42 -5.97
CA GLU A 78 3.37 -14.22 -6.79
C GLU A 78 2.12 -14.63 -5.98
N ASN A 79 2.27 -14.79 -4.67
CA ASN A 79 1.19 -15.16 -3.75
C ASN A 79 1.19 -14.20 -2.55
N GLU A 80 0.03 -13.65 -2.28
CA GLU A 80 -0.25 -12.81 -1.12
C GLU A 80 -0.64 -13.72 0.06
N GLY A 81 -0.04 -13.50 1.22
CA GLY A 81 -0.39 -14.24 2.42
C GLY A 81 0.39 -13.77 3.64
N ALA A 82 0.00 -14.23 4.82
CA ALA A 82 0.58 -13.80 6.10
C ALA A 82 2.12 -13.91 6.14
N LYS A 83 2.70 -14.95 5.54
CA LYS A 83 4.16 -15.13 5.46
C LYS A 83 4.84 -14.04 4.63
N PHE A 84 4.22 -13.65 3.52
CA PHE A 84 4.73 -12.57 2.68
C PHE A 84 4.70 -11.24 3.43
N TRP A 85 3.58 -10.91 4.06
CA TRP A 85 3.44 -9.68 4.85
C TRP A 85 4.45 -9.62 5.98
N LEU A 86 4.60 -10.74 6.71
CA LEU A 86 5.59 -10.82 7.77
C LEU A 86 7.02 -10.62 7.25
N SER A 87 7.34 -11.12 6.05
CA SER A 87 8.67 -10.90 5.45
C SER A 87 8.91 -9.43 5.09
N CYS A 88 7.92 -8.71 4.58
CA CYS A 88 8.01 -7.28 4.30
C CYS A 88 8.24 -6.47 5.58
N LEU A 89 7.46 -6.77 6.63
CA LEU A 89 7.59 -6.09 7.92
C LEU A 89 8.93 -6.42 8.62
N THR A 90 9.41 -7.65 8.48
CA THR A 90 10.73 -8.07 8.98
C THR A 90 11.85 -7.34 8.25
N ASP A 91 11.75 -7.15 6.93
CA ASP A 91 12.71 -6.37 6.15
C ASP A 91 12.80 -4.94 6.68
N LEU A 92 11.67 -4.27 6.91
CA LEU A 92 11.63 -2.93 7.49
C LEU A 92 12.29 -2.88 8.88
N LYS A 93 12.02 -3.87 9.74
CA LYS A 93 12.66 -4.00 11.06
C LYS A 93 14.17 -4.18 10.98
N ASN A 94 14.62 -5.06 10.09
CA ASN A 94 16.06 -5.32 9.90
C ASN A 94 16.80 -4.08 9.41
N ARG A 95 16.12 -3.18 8.72
CA ARG A 95 16.65 -1.91 8.24
C ARG A 95 16.52 -0.78 9.26
N GLY A 96 16.00 -1.04 10.45
CA GLY A 96 16.01 -0.09 11.58
C GLY A 96 14.66 0.44 12.03
N LEU A 97 13.58 0.19 11.29
CA LEU A 97 12.24 0.64 11.68
C LEU A 97 11.76 -0.13 12.92
N ARG A 98 11.61 0.57 14.05
CA ARG A 98 11.25 -0.02 15.35
C ARG A 98 9.81 0.21 15.73
N ASP A 99 9.23 1.36 15.32
CA ASP A 99 7.89 1.73 15.73
C ASP A 99 7.12 2.44 14.63
N ILE A 100 5.80 2.21 14.59
CA ILE A 100 4.83 2.82 13.70
C ILE A 100 3.59 3.16 14.52
N PHE A 101 3.10 4.40 14.46
CA PHE A 101 1.89 4.76 15.22
C PHE A 101 0.62 4.36 14.47
N VAL A 102 0.56 4.62 13.17
CA VAL A 102 -0.59 4.28 12.33
C VAL A 102 -0.12 3.60 11.04
N THR A 103 -0.71 2.45 10.74
CA THR A 103 -0.56 1.81 9.43
C THR A 103 -1.86 1.92 8.64
N CYS A 104 -1.76 2.33 7.38
CA CYS A 104 -2.90 2.33 6.45
C CYS A 104 -2.75 1.19 5.44
N ILE A 105 -3.75 0.31 5.36
CA ILE A 105 -3.75 -0.87 4.49
C ILE A 105 -5.05 -0.98 3.69
N ASP A 106 -5.04 -1.75 2.60
CA ASP A 106 -6.20 -1.97 1.73
C ASP A 106 -7.16 -3.09 2.19
N GLY A 107 -6.95 -3.64 3.39
CA GLY A 107 -7.81 -4.68 3.97
C GLY A 107 -7.53 -6.10 3.44
N LEU A 108 -6.32 -6.35 2.92
CA LEU A 108 -5.91 -7.70 2.53
C LEU A 108 -5.85 -8.65 3.74
N SER A 109 -6.35 -9.86 3.53
CA SER A 109 -6.44 -10.89 4.57
C SER A 109 -5.08 -11.23 5.18
N GLY A 110 -5.01 -11.31 6.51
CA GLY A 110 -3.80 -11.67 7.25
C GLY A 110 -2.79 -10.55 7.37
N PHE A 111 -3.03 -9.35 6.80
CA PHE A 111 -2.07 -8.27 6.87
C PHE A 111 -2.13 -7.53 8.21
N ALA A 112 -3.33 -7.27 8.72
CA ALA A 112 -3.49 -6.64 10.03
C ALA A 112 -2.85 -7.48 11.15
N GLU A 113 -3.03 -8.81 11.11
CA GLU A 113 -2.42 -9.73 12.05
C GLU A 113 -0.90 -9.73 11.95
N ALA A 114 -0.34 -9.68 10.74
CA ALA A 114 1.10 -9.57 10.54
C ALA A 114 1.66 -8.24 11.09
N ILE A 115 0.93 -7.13 10.93
CA ILE A 115 1.30 -5.83 11.50
C ILE A 115 1.33 -5.91 13.02
N HIS A 116 0.28 -6.41 13.66
CA HIS A 116 0.23 -6.54 15.11
C HIS A 116 1.30 -7.49 15.67
N ALA A 117 1.67 -8.54 14.92
CA ALA A 117 2.78 -9.41 15.30
C ALA A 117 4.14 -8.70 15.22
N ALA A 118 4.33 -7.81 14.24
CA ALA A 118 5.59 -7.09 14.06
C ALA A 118 5.65 -5.78 14.88
N TYR A 119 4.55 -5.04 14.94
CA TYR A 119 4.40 -3.74 15.60
C TYR A 119 3.13 -3.75 16.44
N PRO A 120 3.16 -4.29 17.67
CA PRO A 120 1.97 -4.51 18.49
C PRO A 120 1.18 -3.24 18.83
N GLU A 121 1.87 -2.11 18.97
CA GLU A 121 1.27 -0.83 19.33
C GLU A 121 0.72 -0.04 18.09
N ALA A 122 1.02 -0.51 16.89
CA ALA A 122 0.57 0.17 15.68
C ALA A 122 -0.96 0.09 15.52
N LYS A 123 -1.60 1.22 15.29
CA LYS A 123 -3.02 1.26 14.96
C LYS A 123 -3.21 0.97 13.47
N VAL A 124 -3.97 -0.05 13.15
CA VAL A 124 -4.29 -0.39 11.76
C VAL A 124 -5.53 0.38 11.32
N GLN A 125 -5.38 1.16 10.25
CA GLN A 125 -6.44 1.91 9.59
C GLN A 125 -6.68 1.32 8.21
N LEU A 126 -7.92 1.00 7.89
CA LEU A 126 -8.29 0.61 6.53
C LEU A 126 -8.29 1.83 5.60
N CYS A 127 -7.76 1.64 4.40
CA CYS A 127 -7.71 2.70 3.39
C CYS A 127 -9.12 3.05 2.91
N ILE A 128 -9.56 4.28 3.21
CA ILE A 128 -10.88 4.78 2.83
C ILE A 128 -11.08 4.74 1.30
N VAL A 129 -10.06 5.03 0.52
CA VAL A 129 -10.12 4.99 -0.95
C VAL A 129 -10.44 3.58 -1.45
N HIS A 130 -9.79 2.56 -0.89
CA HIS A 130 -10.05 1.16 -1.24
C HIS A 130 -11.41 0.69 -0.74
N LEU A 131 -11.83 1.13 0.44
CA LEU A 131 -13.15 0.84 1.00
C LEU A 131 -14.26 1.37 0.06
N VAL A 132 -14.18 2.65 -0.30
CA VAL A 132 -15.15 3.29 -1.22
C VAL A 132 -15.16 2.59 -2.58
N ARG A 133 -13.99 2.33 -3.18
CA ARG A 133 -13.90 1.60 -4.45
C ARG A 133 -14.49 0.20 -4.38
N SER A 134 -14.31 -0.48 -3.26
CA SER A 134 -14.87 -1.81 -3.04
C SER A 134 -16.39 -1.76 -2.90
N ALA A 135 -16.92 -0.81 -2.15
CA ALA A 135 -18.36 -0.60 -2.01
C ALA A 135 -19.04 -0.33 -3.37
N LEU A 136 -18.42 0.49 -4.22
CA LEU A 136 -18.96 0.82 -5.55
C LEU A 136 -19.05 -0.37 -6.52
N ARG A 137 -18.43 -1.51 -6.24
CA ARG A 137 -18.61 -2.72 -7.06
C ARG A 137 -20.00 -3.33 -6.95
N TYR A 138 -20.72 -2.99 -5.91
CA TYR A 138 -22.06 -3.49 -5.62
C TYR A 138 -23.17 -2.48 -5.93
N VAL A 139 -22.81 -1.34 -6.52
CA VAL A 139 -23.69 -0.22 -6.79
C VAL A 139 -23.80 0.03 -8.30
N THR A 140 -24.99 0.40 -8.76
CA THR A 140 -25.20 0.76 -10.17
C THR A 140 -24.43 2.05 -10.54
N THR A 141 -24.20 2.26 -11.83
CA THR A 141 -23.52 3.48 -12.29
C THR A 141 -24.34 4.75 -11.96
N GLU A 142 -25.68 4.62 -11.97
CA GLU A 142 -26.60 5.72 -11.69
C GLU A 142 -26.53 6.14 -10.22
N ASP A 143 -26.48 5.17 -9.30
CA ASP A 143 -26.50 5.42 -7.86
C ASP A 143 -25.10 5.72 -7.28
N SER A 144 -24.04 5.45 -8.05
CA SER A 144 -22.65 5.55 -7.56
C SER A 144 -22.30 6.93 -7.00
N LYS A 145 -22.83 8.02 -7.59
CA LYS A 145 -22.57 9.39 -7.12
C LYS A 145 -23.24 9.66 -5.77
N ALA A 146 -24.47 9.18 -5.57
CA ALA A 146 -25.19 9.33 -4.31
C ALA A 146 -24.50 8.56 -3.21
N VAL A 147 -24.18 7.28 -3.45
CA VAL A 147 -23.47 6.42 -2.48
C VAL A 147 -22.10 7.01 -2.08
N VAL A 148 -21.32 7.54 -3.03
CA VAL A 148 -20.06 8.23 -2.71
C VAL A 148 -20.29 9.45 -1.84
N ALA A 149 -21.33 10.24 -2.12
CA ALA A 149 -21.63 11.43 -1.33
C ALA A 149 -22.01 11.08 0.10
N ASP A 150 -22.77 10.00 0.31
CA ASP A 150 -23.18 9.55 1.63
C ASP A 150 -22.02 8.91 2.40
N LEU A 151 -21.24 8.03 1.77
CA LEU A 151 -20.01 7.50 2.38
C LEU A 151 -19.06 8.63 2.81
N LYS A 152 -19.01 9.71 2.03
CA LYS A 152 -18.17 10.87 2.35
C LYS A 152 -18.60 11.56 3.65
N LYS A 153 -19.90 11.62 3.96
CA LYS A 153 -20.41 12.18 5.21
C LYS A 153 -19.88 11.39 6.41
N ILE A 154 -19.79 10.05 6.30
CA ILE A 154 -19.30 9.18 7.36
C ILE A 154 -17.81 9.45 7.64
N TYR A 155 -16.94 9.32 6.63
CA TYR A 155 -15.49 9.40 6.86
C TYR A 155 -14.95 10.84 6.97
N GLN A 156 -15.75 11.86 6.72
CA GLN A 156 -15.41 13.27 6.93
C GLN A 156 -16.11 13.89 8.14
N ALA A 157 -16.89 13.10 8.90
CA ALA A 157 -17.50 13.56 10.12
C ALA A 157 -16.43 14.08 11.13
N ALA A 158 -16.75 15.17 11.81
CA ALA A 158 -15.84 15.78 12.76
C ALA A 158 -15.74 14.99 14.07
N THR A 159 -16.79 14.22 14.42
CA THR A 159 -16.88 13.43 15.64
C THR A 159 -17.35 12.01 15.34
N VAL A 160 -17.11 11.10 16.29
CA VAL A 160 -17.59 9.70 16.17
C VAL A 160 -19.12 9.66 16.14
N VAL A 161 -19.80 10.48 16.93
CA VAL A 161 -21.27 10.54 16.97
C VAL A 161 -21.82 10.94 15.59
N GLU A 162 -21.29 12.00 15.00
CA GLU A 162 -21.71 12.41 13.63
C GLU A 162 -21.43 11.33 12.58
N ALA A 163 -20.36 10.55 12.74
CA ALA A 163 -20.04 9.45 11.83
C ALA A 163 -21.05 8.29 12.00
N GLU A 164 -21.43 7.97 13.21
CA GLU A 164 -22.44 6.95 13.54
C GLU A 164 -23.81 7.35 13.01
N ASP A 165 -24.25 8.59 13.25
CA ASP A 165 -25.50 9.13 12.72
C ASP A 165 -25.52 9.06 11.17
N ALA A 166 -24.42 9.46 10.52
CA ALA A 166 -24.33 9.40 9.06
C ALA A 166 -24.29 7.95 8.52
N LEU A 167 -23.77 7.00 9.28
CA LEU A 167 -23.81 5.58 8.95
C LEU A 167 -25.22 5.01 9.06
N ASP A 168 -25.96 5.39 10.10
CA ASP A 168 -27.35 4.97 10.29
C ASP A 168 -28.26 5.54 9.18
N ASP A 169 -28.07 6.80 8.81
CA ASP A 169 -28.77 7.42 7.67
C ASP A 169 -28.46 6.66 6.35
N PHE A 170 -27.20 6.32 6.13
CA PHE A 170 -26.77 5.55 4.96
C PHE A 170 -27.40 4.14 4.93
N ALA A 171 -27.57 3.51 6.07
CA ALA A 171 -28.15 2.16 6.15
C ALA A 171 -29.67 2.14 5.88
N GLN A 172 -30.34 3.30 5.94
CA GLN A 172 -31.78 3.44 5.72
C GLN A 172 -32.10 3.92 4.31
N ALA A 173 -31.11 4.38 3.55
CA ALA A 173 -31.26 4.94 2.21
C ALA A 173 -31.22 3.84 1.14
#